data_4ebcb181e80b0e6fdbaa52cec3a94a73
#
_entry.id   4ebcb181e80b0e6fdbaa52cec3a94a73
#
_cell.length_a   1.000
_cell.length_b   1.000
_cell.length_c   1.000
_cell.angle_alpha   90.00
_cell.angle_beta   90.00
_cell.angle_gamma   90.00
#
_symmetry.space_group_name_H-M   'P 1'
#
loop_
_entity.id
_entity.type
_entity.pdbx_description
1 polymer ?
#
loop_
_entity_poly.entity_id
_entity_poly.type
_entity_poly.pdbx_seq_one_letter_code
_entity_poly.pdbx_strand_id
1 'polypeptide(L)'
;MTDLMPKFFKEETENLSPIPGASESLKNLSKKCKIIVLTNISFKEKISRVKALKKNSMNYPVITSSGLKGPVVAEICKNMSAPVFFIDDLPQNIESVSKEYSKSTCIHFVQDKRLDKLMVTPKHIKHRLSKWKYVEKLILENLFKNEKREV
;
A
#
# COMPACT_ATOMS: atom_id res chain seq x y z
N MET A 1 23.50 -6.01 5.08
CA MET A 1 22.17 -6.07 4.44
C MET A 1 21.54 -4.72 4.19
N THR A 2 21.82 -3.72 5.01
CA THR A 2 21.34 -2.34 4.81
C THR A 2 21.87 -1.67 3.54
N ASP A 3 23.06 -2.04 3.08
CA ASP A 3 23.68 -1.43 1.89
C ASP A 3 23.10 -1.93 0.57
N LEU A 4 22.56 -3.16 0.54
CA LEU A 4 21.93 -3.74 -0.66
C LEU A 4 20.57 -3.13 -0.97
N MET A 5 19.80 -2.77 0.06
CA MET A 5 18.46 -2.21 -0.11
C MET A 5 18.47 -0.82 -0.77
N PRO A 6 19.29 0.15 -0.33
CA PRO A 6 19.40 1.43 -1.02
C PRO A 6 19.86 1.28 -2.47
N LYS A 7 20.83 0.37 -2.72
CA LYS A 7 21.31 0.10 -4.06
C LYS A 7 20.22 -0.48 -4.96
N PHE A 8 19.45 -1.44 -4.44
CA PHE A 8 18.33 -2.03 -5.17
C PHE A 8 17.31 -0.96 -5.57
N PHE A 9 16.85 -0.13 -4.64
CA PHE A 9 15.89 0.93 -4.94
C PHE A 9 16.43 1.93 -5.94
N LYS A 10 17.69 2.30 -5.87
CA LYS A 10 18.30 3.26 -6.78
C LYS A 10 18.44 2.71 -8.21
N GLU A 11 18.89 1.45 -8.36
CA GLU A 11 19.15 0.86 -9.67
C GLU A 11 17.90 0.33 -10.35
N GLU A 12 16.94 -0.22 -9.59
CA GLU A 12 15.79 -0.95 -10.12
C GLU A 12 14.48 -0.14 -10.12
N THR A 13 14.43 1.00 -9.43
CA THR A 13 13.19 1.76 -9.26
C THR A 13 12.52 2.14 -10.58
N GLU A 14 13.30 2.54 -11.60
CA GLU A 14 12.76 2.91 -12.91
C GLU A 14 12.35 1.71 -13.77
N ASN A 15 12.93 0.54 -13.51
CA ASN A 15 12.77 -0.66 -14.32
C ASN A 15 11.96 -1.77 -13.65
N LEU A 16 11.44 -1.53 -12.44
CA LEU A 16 10.62 -2.51 -11.75
C LEU A 16 9.38 -2.86 -12.57
N SER A 17 9.23 -4.15 -12.84
CA SER A 17 8.00 -4.65 -13.45
C SER A 17 6.84 -4.47 -12.45
N PRO A 18 5.67 -4.01 -12.90
CA PRO A 18 4.53 -3.88 -12.02
C PRO A 18 4.07 -5.24 -11.52
N ILE A 19 3.56 -5.29 -10.29
CA ILE A 19 2.88 -6.48 -9.79
C ILE A 19 1.67 -6.74 -10.67
N PRO A 20 1.47 -7.98 -11.17
CA PRO A 20 0.34 -8.28 -12.06
C PRO A 20 -0.99 -7.83 -11.46
N GLY A 21 -1.76 -7.10 -12.25
CA GLY A 21 -3.08 -6.61 -11.87
C GLY A 21 -3.08 -5.31 -11.06
N ALA A 22 -1.93 -4.82 -10.59
CA ALA A 22 -1.87 -3.61 -9.76
C ALA A 22 -2.41 -2.38 -10.49
N SER A 23 -1.93 -2.12 -11.69
CA SER A 23 -2.33 -0.96 -12.49
C SER A 23 -3.84 -0.95 -12.77
N GLU A 24 -4.39 -2.08 -13.18
CA GLU A 24 -5.81 -2.23 -13.48
C GLU A 24 -6.69 -2.06 -12.23
N SER A 25 -6.33 -2.75 -11.15
CA SER A 25 -7.08 -2.66 -9.89
C SER A 25 -7.05 -1.26 -9.32
N LEU A 26 -5.90 -0.59 -9.31
CA LEU A 26 -5.78 0.79 -8.83
C LEU A 26 -6.56 1.75 -9.70
N LYS A 27 -6.59 1.55 -11.02
CA LYS A 27 -7.42 2.35 -11.93
C LYS A 27 -8.90 2.21 -11.59
N ASN A 28 -9.37 1.01 -11.34
CA ASN A 28 -10.77 0.77 -10.95
C ASN A 28 -11.07 1.39 -9.59
N LEU A 29 -10.18 1.22 -8.61
CA LEU A 29 -10.33 1.79 -7.28
C LEU A 29 -10.28 3.32 -7.29
N SER A 30 -9.52 3.93 -8.19
CA SER A 30 -9.41 5.39 -8.28
C SER A 30 -10.73 6.08 -8.63
N LYS A 31 -11.68 5.36 -9.17
CA LYS A 31 -13.04 5.86 -9.44
C LYS A 31 -13.86 6.06 -8.16
N LYS A 32 -13.49 5.39 -7.08
CA LYS A 32 -14.20 5.41 -5.79
C LYS A 32 -13.34 5.88 -4.63
N CYS A 33 -12.03 5.78 -4.75
CA CYS A 33 -11.07 6.07 -3.67
C CYS A 33 -10.00 7.04 -4.14
N LYS A 34 -9.52 7.87 -3.22
CA LYS A 34 -8.29 8.62 -3.41
C LYS A 34 -7.11 7.70 -3.11
N ILE A 35 -6.17 7.60 -4.02
CA ILE A 35 -5.01 6.71 -3.91
C ILE A 35 -3.76 7.53 -3.62
N ILE A 36 -2.98 7.11 -2.63
CA ILE A 36 -1.69 7.69 -2.28
C ILE A 36 -0.67 6.55 -2.20
N VAL A 37 0.47 6.73 -2.84
CA VAL A 37 1.59 5.80 -2.73
C VAL A 37 2.53 6.30 -1.63
N LEU A 38 2.68 5.50 -0.59
CA LEU A 38 3.56 5.80 0.54
C LEU A 38 4.78 4.88 0.49
N THR A 39 5.96 5.43 0.37
CA THR A 39 7.18 4.65 0.14
C THR A 39 8.34 5.12 1.03
N ASN A 40 9.13 4.15 1.53
CA ASN A 40 10.33 4.39 2.33
C ASN A 40 11.56 4.48 1.44
N ILE A 41 11.58 5.47 0.57
CA ILE A 41 12.75 5.78 -0.26
C ILE A 41 13.21 7.20 0.06
N SER A 42 14.47 7.51 -0.27
CA SER A 42 14.99 8.86 -0.09
C SER A 42 14.25 9.85 -1.00
N PHE A 43 14.26 11.12 -0.63
CA PHE A 43 13.70 12.17 -1.47
C PHE A 43 14.33 12.19 -2.87
N LYS A 44 15.62 11.87 -2.96
CA LYS A 44 16.35 11.79 -4.24
C LYS A 44 15.80 10.69 -5.16
N GLU A 45 15.30 9.61 -4.58
CA GLU A 45 14.75 8.47 -5.34
C GLU A 45 13.28 8.66 -5.69
N LYS A 46 12.63 9.68 -5.13
CA LYS A 46 11.22 9.97 -5.39
C LYS A 46 10.94 10.19 -6.88
N ILE A 47 11.80 10.94 -7.55
CA ILE A 47 11.63 11.24 -8.98
C ILE A 47 11.64 9.95 -9.80
N SER A 48 12.59 9.05 -9.53
CA SER A 48 12.66 7.75 -10.21
C SER A 48 11.43 6.89 -9.94
N ARG A 49 10.93 6.90 -8.71
CA ARG A 49 9.72 6.17 -8.33
C ARG A 49 8.49 6.70 -9.07
N VAL A 50 8.32 8.02 -9.12
CA VAL A 50 7.22 8.67 -9.84
C VAL A 50 7.26 8.30 -11.32
N LYS A 51 8.44 8.35 -11.96
CA LYS A 51 8.61 7.95 -13.35
C LYS A 51 8.25 6.49 -13.60
N ALA A 52 8.71 5.58 -12.72
CA ALA A 52 8.41 4.16 -12.82
C ALA A 52 6.91 3.89 -12.70
N LEU A 53 6.23 4.56 -11.79
CA LEU A 53 4.79 4.42 -11.61
C LEU A 53 4.03 4.97 -12.83
N LYS A 54 4.40 6.13 -13.35
CA LYS A 54 3.80 6.70 -14.56
C LYS A 54 3.96 5.79 -15.77
N LYS A 55 5.15 5.22 -15.95
CA LYS A 55 5.45 4.28 -17.04
C LYS A 55 4.52 3.06 -16.99
N ASN A 56 4.08 2.68 -15.81
CA ASN A 56 3.16 1.57 -15.58
C ASN A 56 1.70 2.00 -15.39
N SER A 57 1.33 3.19 -15.85
CA SER A 57 -0.03 3.75 -15.78
C SER A 57 -0.53 3.95 -14.34
N MET A 58 0.38 4.20 -13.40
CA MET A 58 0.06 4.47 -12.00
C MET A 58 0.49 5.88 -11.60
N ASN A 59 -0.26 6.88 -12.05
CA ASN A 59 0.03 8.28 -11.79
C ASN A 59 -0.75 8.78 -10.57
N TYR A 60 -0.26 8.42 -9.38
CA TYR A 60 -0.86 8.80 -8.09
C TYR A 60 0.12 9.62 -7.26
N PRO A 61 -0.36 10.47 -6.32
CA PRO A 61 0.53 11.18 -5.41
C PRO A 61 1.46 10.22 -4.67
N VAL A 62 2.75 10.57 -4.60
CA VAL A 62 3.77 9.79 -3.92
C VAL A 62 4.27 10.58 -2.72
N ILE A 63 4.20 9.99 -1.55
CA ILE A 63 4.74 10.54 -0.31
C ILE A 63 5.91 9.66 0.12
N THR A 64 7.05 10.28 0.40
CA THR A 64 8.22 9.59 0.94
C THR A 64 8.24 9.72 2.46
N SER A 65 8.65 8.65 3.13
CA SER A 65 8.79 8.64 4.58
C SER A 65 10.02 7.83 4.97
N SER A 66 10.36 7.85 6.25
CA SER A 66 11.39 7.00 6.83
C SER A 66 10.82 6.29 8.06
N GLY A 67 11.31 5.08 8.33
CA GLY A 67 10.85 4.28 9.45
C GLY A 67 9.48 3.65 9.23
N LEU A 68 8.78 3.36 10.31
CA LEU A 68 7.45 2.74 10.28
C LEU A 68 6.39 3.68 9.71
N LYS A 69 5.46 3.11 8.97
CA LYS A 69 4.45 3.90 8.23
C LYS A 69 3.25 4.35 9.08
N GLY A 70 3.06 3.77 10.26
CA GLY A 70 1.92 4.10 11.12
C GLY A 70 1.76 5.58 11.43
N PRO A 71 2.79 6.26 11.97
CA PRO A 71 2.69 7.68 12.29
C PRO A 71 2.37 8.55 11.06
N VAL A 72 2.91 8.22 9.90
CA VAL A 72 2.67 8.97 8.66
C VAL A 72 1.22 8.81 8.21
N VAL A 73 0.69 7.58 8.22
CA VAL A 73 -0.71 7.31 7.88
C VAL A 73 -1.65 8.03 8.84
N ALA A 74 -1.37 7.97 10.14
CA ALA A 74 -2.16 8.67 11.16
C ALA A 74 -2.22 10.18 10.90
N GLU A 75 -1.10 10.79 10.54
CA GLU A 75 -1.04 12.23 10.22
C GLU A 75 -1.81 12.57 8.95
N ILE A 76 -1.65 11.77 7.88
CA ILE A 76 -2.37 11.99 6.63
C ILE A 76 -3.88 11.88 6.84
N CYS A 77 -4.31 10.93 7.67
CA CYS A 77 -5.72 10.57 7.82
C CYS A 77 -6.42 11.18 9.05
N LYS A 78 -5.74 12.00 9.84
CA LYS A 78 -6.25 12.49 11.14
C LYS A 78 -7.62 13.16 11.09
N ASN A 79 -7.95 13.83 9.98
CA ASN A 79 -9.21 14.55 9.81
C ASN A 79 -10.18 13.85 8.85
N MET A 80 -9.91 12.59 8.50
CA MET A 80 -10.74 11.84 7.56
C MET A 80 -11.85 11.08 8.28
N SER A 81 -13.07 11.19 7.76
CA SER A 81 -14.21 10.38 8.19
C SER A 81 -14.44 9.18 7.27
N ALA A 82 -13.89 9.22 6.06
CA ALA A 82 -14.02 8.15 5.08
C ALA A 82 -13.22 6.90 5.49
N PRO A 83 -13.62 5.70 5.03
CA PRO A 83 -12.84 4.48 5.24
C PRO A 83 -11.42 4.61 4.67
N VAL A 84 -10.45 4.08 5.40
CA VAL A 84 -9.04 4.07 5.00
C VAL A 84 -8.56 2.64 4.87
N PHE A 85 -7.91 2.34 3.74
CA PHE A 85 -7.31 1.04 3.46
C PHE A 85 -5.81 1.21 3.34
N PHE A 86 -5.05 0.35 3.99
CA PHE A 86 -3.60 0.35 3.94
C PHE A 86 -3.10 -1.00 3.46
N ILE A 87 -2.29 -0.99 2.42
CA ILE A 87 -1.77 -2.19 1.76
C ILE A 87 -0.25 -2.15 1.78
N ASP A 88 0.37 -3.15 2.35
CA ASP A 88 1.82 -3.26 2.44
C ASP A 88 2.22 -4.74 2.56
N ASP A 89 3.44 -5.07 2.16
CA ASP A 89 3.99 -6.41 2.27
C ASP A 89 4.79 -6.64 3.56
N LEU A 90 5.25 -5.57 4.21
CA LEU A 90 6.03 -5.68 5.44
C LEU A 90 5.13 -5.79 6.68
N PRO A 91 5.24 -6.90 7.44
CA PRO A 91 4.42 -7.09 8.64
C PRO A 91 4.54 -5.96 9.65
N GLN A 92 5.74 -5.40 9.83
CA GLN A 92 5.97 -4.32 10.78
C GLN A 92 5.26 -3.02 10.38
N ASN A 93 5.11 -2.74 9.09
CA ASN A 93 4.33 -1.60 8.63
C ASN A 93 2.83 -1.82 8.82
N ILE A 94 2.35 -3.02 8.52
CA ILE A 94 0.95 -3.41 8.77
C ILE A 94 0.61 -3.27 10.26
N GLU A 95 1.46 -3.77 11.13
CA GLU A 95 1.26 -3.66 12.58
C GLU A 95 1.29 -2.19 13.03
N SER A 96 2.26 -1.43 12.57
CA SER A 96 2.41 -0.01 12.91
C SER A 96 1.16 0.81 12.54
N VAL A 97 0.65 0.64 11.31
CA VAL A 97 -0.54 1.36 10.87
C VAL A 97 -1.77 0.94 11.66
N SER A 98 -1.93 -0.35 11.93
CA SER A 98 -3.08 -0.84 12.70
C SER A 98 -3.12 -0.29 14.13
N LYS A 99 -1.95 -0.02 14.72
CA LYS A 99 -1.85 0.58 16.06
C LYS A 99 -2.03 2.09 16.04
N GLU A 100 -1.35 2.78 15.14
CA GLU A 100 -1.37 4.24 15.07
C GLU A 100 -2.66 4.80 14.49
N TYR A 101 -3.31 4.06 13.62
CA TYR A 101 -4.59 4.43 13.01
C TYR A 101 -5.54 3.23 13.00
N SER A 102 -6.16 2.95 14.14
CA SER A 102 -7.00 1.76 14.34
C SER A 102 -8.25 1.71 13.48
N LYS A 103 -8.67 2.84 12.92
CA LYS A 103 -9.81 2.91 11.98
C LYS A 103 -9.48 2.38 10.59
N SER A 104 -8.20 2.14 10.28
CA SER A 104 -7.80 1.60 8.99
C SER A 104 -8.15 0.13 8.85
N THR A 105 -8.45 -0.28 7.61
CA THR A 105 -8.47 -1.68 7.22
C THR A 105 -7.11 -2.00 6.63
N CYS A 106 -6.31 -2.79 7.33
CA CYS A 106 -4.98 -3.18 6.89
C CYS A 106 -5.04 -4.48 6.09
N ILE A 107 -4.41 -4.48 4.93
CA ILE A 107 -4.30 -5.63 4.03
C ILE A 107 -2.83 -6.00 3.89
N HIS A 108 -2.46 -7.15 4.45
CA HIS A 108 -1.11 -7.68 4.28
C HIS A 108 -1.01 -8.35 2.91
N PHE A 109 -0.29 -7.72 2.00
CA PHE A 109 -0.21 -8.17 0.61
C PHE A 109 1.14 -8.84 0.36
N VAL A 110 1.11 -10.16 0.15
CA VAL A 110 2.32 -10.94 -0.16
C VAL A 110 2.06 -11.71 -1.45
N GLN A 111 2.58 -11.19 -2.54
CA GLN A 111 2.41 -11.80 -3.86
C GLN A 111 3.47 -12.86 -4.16
N ASP A 112 4.71 -12.63 -3.74
CA ASP A 112 5.82 -13.53 -4.01
C ASP A 112 5.76 -14.75 -3.07
N LYS A 113 5.53 -15.92 -3.65
CA LYS A 113 5.43 -17.18 -2.89
C LYS A 113 6.71 -17.52 -2.12
N ARG A 114 7.86 -17.02 -2.58
CA ARG A 114 9.16 -17.22 -1.88
C ARG A 114 9.18 -16.52 -0.53
N LEU A 115 8.43 -15.43 -0.39
CA LEU A 115 8.34 -14.65 0.83
C LEU A 115 7.19 -15.08 1.75
N ASP A 116 6.35 -16.01 1.30
CA ASP A 116 5.12 -16.38 1.99
C ASP A 116 5.35 -16.85 3.44
N LYS A 117 6.40 -17.64 3.67
CA LYS A 117 6.77 -18.12 5.00
C LYS A 117 7.54 -17.09 5.83
N LEU A 118 8.24 -16.15 5.17
CA LEU A 118 9.06 -15.14 5.84
C LEU A 118 8.25 -13.92 6.27
N MET A 119 7.19 -13.60 5.54
CA MET A 119 6.32 -12.46 5.82
C MET A 119 5.09 -12.90 6.59
N VAL A 120 5.25 -13.10 7.91
CA VAL A 120 4.17 -13.57 8.78
C VAL A 120 3.21 -12.42 9.07
N THR A 121 1.93 -12.65 8.82
CA THR A 121 0.89 -11.67 9.12
C THR A 121 0.68 -11.56 10.63
N PRO A 122 0.65 -10.34 11.22
CA PRO A 122 0.32 -10.17 12.62
C PRO A 122 -1.05 -10.78 12.96
N LYS A 123 -1.16 -11.40 14.13
CA LYS A 123 -2.34 -12.21 14.53
C LYS A 123 -3.67 -11.47 14.47
N HIS A 124 -3.66 -10.17 14.76
CA HIS A 124 -4.88 -9.34 14.78
C HIS A 124 -5.29 -8.83 13.39
N ILE A 125 -4.47 -9.06 12.36
CA ILE A 125 -4.76 -8.64 10.99
C ILE A 125 -5.55 -9.72 10.28
N LYS A 126 -6.73 -9.36 9.81
CA LYS A 126 -7.69 -10.30 9.23
C LYS A 126 -7.45 -10.59 7.75
N HIS A 127 -6.77 -9.68 7.05
CA HIS A 127 -6.68 -9.74 5.60
C HIS A 127 -5.25 -9.98 5.15
N ARG A 128 -5.00 -11.17 4.62
CA ARG A 128 -3.77 -11.52 3.91
C ARG A 128 -4.15 -11.92 2.49
N LEU A 129 -3.69 -11.18 1.51
CA LEU A 129 -4.02 -11.38 0.10
C LEU A 129 -2.76 -11.45 -0.75
N SER A 130 -2.84 -12.13 -1.88
CA SER A 130 -1.71 -12.35 -2.78
C SER A 130 -1.94 -11.83 -4.21
N LYS A 131 -3.15 -11.37 -4.51
CA LYS A 131 -3.51 -10.88 -5.84
C LYS A 131 -4.32 -9.61 -5.76
N TRP A 132 -4.02 -8.66 -6.64
CA TRP A 132 -4.68 -7.36 -6.68
C TRP A 132 -6.19 -7.45 -6.92
N LYS A 133 -6.66 -8.42 -7.71
CA LYS A 133 -8.10 -8.61 -7.93
C LYS A 133 -8.87 -8.88 -6.62
N TYR A 134 -8.25 -9.54 -5.66
CA TYR A 134 -8.85 -9.78 -4.34
C TYR A 134 -8.80 -8.55 -3.45
N VAL A 135 -7.74 -7.75 -3.57
CA VAL A 135 -7.64 -6.45 -2.89
C VAL A 135 -8.76 -5.52 -3.38
N GLU A 136 -8.92 -5.40 -4.69
CA GLU A 136 -9.98 -4.60 -5.31
C GLU A 136 -11.36 -5.05 -4.83
N LYS A 137 -11.63 -6.35 -4.88
CA LYS A 137 -12.90 -6.92 -4.44
C LYS A 137 -13.20 -6.58 -2.98
N LEU A 138 -12.22 -6.78 -2.09
CA LEU A 138 -12.36 -6.51 -0.66
C LEU A 138 -12.70 -5.04 -0.40
N ILE A 139 -11.98 -4.13 -1.03
CA ILE A 139 -12.19 -2.69 -0.86
C ILE A 139 -13.56 -2.27 -1.37
N LEU A 140 -13.95 -2.70 -2.56
CA LEU A 140 -15.24 -2.35 -3.16
C LEU A 140 -16.41 -2.91 -2.35
N GLU A 141 -16.31 -4.13 -1.86
CA GLU A 141 -17.34 -4.72 -0.99
C GLU A 141 -17.48 -3.96 0.33
N ASN A 142 -16.35 -3.54 0.90
CA ASN A 142 -16.35 -2.76 2.14
C ASN A 142 -16.99 -1.38 1.94
N LEU A 143 -16.66 -0.70 0.86
CA LEU A 143 -17.26 0.59 0.50
C LEU A 143 -18.77 0.47 0.26
N PHE A 144 -19.20 -0.57 -0.44
CA PHE A 144 -20.62 -0.83 -0.71
C PHE A 144 -21.42 -1.07 0.58
N LYS A 145 -20.86 -1.82 1.53
CA LYS A 145 -21.49 -2.03 2.84
C LYS A 145 -21.62 -0.74 3.64
N ASN A 146 -20.61 0.12 3.57
CA ASN A 146 -20.66 1.42 4.26
C ASN A 146 -21.70 2.36 3.67
N GLU A 147 -21.82 2.43 2.34
CA GLU A 147 -22.85 3.21 1.66
C GLU A 147 -24.26 2.78 2.10
N LYS A 148 -24.51 1.49 2.29
CA LYS A 148 -25.80 0.97 2.77
C LYS A 148 -26.10 1.32 4.23
N ARG A 149 -25.07 1.52 5.06
CA ARG A 149 -25.27 1.88 6.48
C ARG A 149 -25.59 3.35 6.69
N GLU A 150 -25.21 4.20 5.75
CA GLU A 150 -25.46 5.65 5.80
C GLU A 150 -26.87 6.03 5.29
N VAL A 151 -27.59 5.08 4.72
CA VAL A 151 -28.98 5.20 4.30
C VAL A 151 -29.89 4.56 5.35
#